data_194ce411497fddc94f3da725ce80343d
#
_entry.id   194ce411497fddc94f3da725ce80343d
#
_cell.length_a   1.000
_cell.length_b   1.000
_cell.length_c   1.000
_cell.angle_alpha   90.00
_cell.angle_beta   90.00
_cell.angle_gamma   90.00
#
_symmetry.space_group_name_H-M   'P 1'
#
loop_
_entity.id
_entity.type
_entity.pdbx_description
1 polymer ?
#
loop_
_entity_poly.entity_id
_entity_poly.type
_entity_poly.pdbx_seq_one_letter_code
_entity_poly.pdbx_strand_id
1 'polypeptide(L)'
;AEIGQWHEWNSDSQLDWYLLERPENRRLHAFFKAANAFYRTESALWDVDFDWQGFAWLVPDDNHNNVIVFLRRDRAGSELLCAVNFSPNDYAGYRVGVPPRRRYVPAFTTDAPEFGGSGFADTAPVTVEAVPSHGNEQSVALRIPAFGAVFLRGEGSFPPQKQKKRKADRPADDPLR
;
A
#
# COMPACT_ATOMS: atom_id res chain seq x y z
N ALA A 1 -11.54 -2.73 20.39
CA ALA A 1 -12.87 -3.12 20.13
C ALA A 1 -13.52 -2.23 19.07
N GLU A 2 -14.26 -2.85 18.17
CA GLU A 2 -14.75 -2.29 16.91
C GLU A 2 -15.77 -1.15 17.08
N ILE A 3 -16.30 -0.98 18.31
CA ILE A 3 -17.25 0.11 18.64
C ILE A 3 -16.60 1.22 19.48
N GLY A 4 -15.29 1.15 19.76
CA GLY A 4 -14.60 2.15 20.59
C GLY A 4 -15.08 2.15 22.05
N GLN A 5 -15.30 0.98 22.65
CA GLN A 5 -15.72 0.84 24.04
C GLN A 5 -14.70 1.45 24.99
N TRP A 6 -15.16 2.14 26.01
CA TRP A 6 -14.30 2.86 26.97
C TRP A 6 -13.79 1.98 28.11
N HIS A 7 -14.49 0.89 28.39
CA HIS A 7 -14.12 -0.07 29.43
C HIS A 7 -13.36 -1.26 28.80
N GLU A 8 -12.52 -1.89 29.58
CA GLU A 8 -11.95 -3.17 29.20
C GLU A 8 -13.06 -4.22 28.98
N TRP A 9 -12.73 -5.18 28.13
CA TRP A 9 -13.62 -6.31 27.93
C TRP A 9 -13.86 -7.08 29.25
N ASN A 10 -15.13 -7.38 29.52
CA ASN A 10 -15.56 -8.13 30.71
C ASN A 10 -16.58 -9.19 30.30
N SER A 11 -16.31 -10.47 30.62
CA SER A 11 -17.20 -11.59 30.31
C SER A 11 -18.54 -11.50 31.04
N ASP A 12 -18.62 -10.80 32.18
CA ASP A 12 -19.78 -10.70 33.02
C ASP A 12 -20.70 -9.51 32.67
N SER A 13 -20.33 -8.73 31.64
CA SER A 13 -21.12 -7.59 31.17
C SER A 13 -21.33 -7.64 29.66
N GLN A 14 -22.41 -7.02 29.21
CA GLN A 14 -22.62 -6.83 27.78
C GLN A 14 -21.74 -5.70 27.24
N LEU A 15 -21.55 -5.69 25.90
CA LEU A 15 -20.89 -4.59 25.21
C LEU A 15 -21.71 -3.30 25.29
N ASP A 16 -21.02 -2.16 25.28
CA ASP A 16 -21.62 -0.81 25.37
C ASP A 16 -22.28 -0.40 24.04
N TRP A 17 -23.29 -1.14 23.58
CA TRP A 17 -23.95 -0.91 22.28
C TRP A 17 -24.52 0.48 22.10
N TYR A 18 -24.88 1.19 23.20
CA TYR A 18 -25.34 2.57 23.17
C TYR A 18 -24.32 3.54 22.60
N LEU A 19 -23.02 3.18 22.59
CA LEU A 19 -21.97 3.98 21.96
C LEU A 19 -22.18 4.14 20.45
N LEU A 20 -22.88 3.23 19.79
CA LEU A 20 -23.21 3.37 18.36
C LEU A 20 -24.20 4.49 18.07
N GLU A 21 -24.82 5.12 19.06
CA GLU A 21 -25.58 6.36 18.91
C GLU A 21 -24.68 7.57 18.65
N ARG A 22 -23.39 7.48 19.05
CA ARG A 22 -22.40 8.53 18.86
C ARG A 22 -21.80 8.47 17.45
N PRO A 23 -21.67 9.63 16.74
CA PRO A 23 -21.14 9.63 15.38
C PRO A 23 -19.73 9.05 15.24
N GLU A 24 -18.81 9.38 16.16
CA GLU A 24 -17.44 8.90 16.17
C GLU A 24 -17.34 7.38 16.31
N ASN A 25 -18.13 6.78 17.21
CA ASN A 25 -18.18 5.33 17.40
C ASN A 25 -18.80 4.61 16.20
N ARG A 26 -19.82 5.19 15.57
CA ARG A 26 -20.39 4.67 14.31
C ARG A 26 -19.37 4.68 13.18
N ARG A 27 -18.59 5.74 13.04
CA ARG A 27 -17.52 5.84 12.01
C ARG A 27 -16.46 4.79 12.23
N LEU A 28 -16.02 4.59 13.48
CA LEU A 28 -15.08 3.53 13.83
C LEU A 28 -15.64 2.15 13.52
N HIS A 29 -16.89 1.88 13.87
CA HIS A 29 -17.56 0.62 13.54
C HIS A 29 -17.69 0.41 12.02
N ALA A 30 -18.04 1.48 11.28
CA ALA A 30 -18.09 1.44 9.81
C ALA A 30 -16.71 1.12 9.21
N PHE A 31 -15.63 1.70 9.75
CA PHE A 31 -14.26 1.38 9.37
C PHE A 31 -13.94 -0.10 9.55
N PHE A 32 -14.17 -0.66 10.75
CA PHE A 32 -13.89 -2.09 11.00
C PHE A 32 -14.71 -3.01 10.10
N LYS A 33 -15.97 -2.68 9.86
CA LYS A 33 -16.83 -3.43 8.94
C LYS A 33 -16.28 -3.40 7.51
N ALA A 34 -15.87 -2.24 7.03
CA ALA A 34 -15.30 -2.07 5.68
C ALA A 34 -13.92 -2.76 5.57
N ALA A 35 -13.04 -2.61 6.56
CA ALA A 35 -11.73 -3.25 6.60
C ALA A 35 -11.85 -4.78 6.60
N ASN A 36 -12.76 -5.36 7.38
CA ASN A 36 -13.02 -6.79 7.40
C ASN A 36 -13.60 -7.29 6.07
N ALA A 37 -14.49 -6.53 5.43
CA ALA A 37 -15.01 -6.86 4.11
C ALA A 37 -13.90 -6.83 3.06
N PHE A 38 -13.05 -5.80 3.07
CA PHE A 38 -11.89 -5.68 2.20
C PHE A 38 -10.92 -6.85 2.40
N TYR A 39 -10.54 -7.16 3.64
CA TYR A 39 -9.67 -8.29 3.94
C TYR A 39 -10.20 -9.60 3.37
N ARG A 40 -11.50 -9.89 3.55
CA ARG A 40 -12.13 -11.12 3.07
C ARG A 40 -12.17 -11.26 1.55
N THR A 41 -12.23 -10.14 0.83
CA THR A 41 -12.34 -10.13 -0.63
C THR A 41 -11.00 -9.93 -1.34
N GLU A 42 -9.96 -9.48 -0.62
CA GLU A 42 -8.64 -9.22 -1.17
C GLU A 42 -7.70 -10.39 -0.91
N SER A 43 -7.62 -11.33 -1.87
CA SER A 43 -6.83 -12.57 -1.75
C SER A 43 -5.34 -12.31 -1.49
N ALA A 44 -4.80 -11.21 -2.01
CA ALA A 44 -3.41 -10.83 -1.77
C ALA A 44 -3.06 -10.65 -0.29
N LEU A 45 -4.04 -10.40 0.59
CA LEU A 45 -3.82 -10.22 2.03
C LEU A 45 -3.67 -11.53 2.81
N TRP A 46 -4.16 -12.67 2.28
CA TRP A 46 -4.23 -13.92 3.07
C TRP A 46 -3.91 -15.20 2.31
N ASP A 47 -3.95 -15.24 0.96
CA ASP A 47 -3.77 -16.49 0.19
C ASP A 47 -2.35 -17.06 0.29
N VAL A 48 -1.32 -16.20 0.38
CA VAL A 48 0.09 -16.58 0.52
C VAL A 48 0.67 -15.93 1.77
N ASP A 49 0.15 -16.26 2.93
CA ASP A 49 0.49 -15.57 4.18
C ASP A 49 1.75 -16.15 4.87
N PHE A 50 2.02 -17.44 4.63
CA PHE A 50 3.13 -18.17 5.26
C PHE A 50 4.30 -18.44 4.32
N ASP A 51 4.34 -17.78 3.14
CA ASP A 51 5.40 -17.93 2.16
C ASP A 51 5.96 -16.54 1.79
N TRP A 52 7.28 -16.45 1.66
CA TRP A 52 7.98 -15.22 1.27
C TRP A 52 7.53 -14.66 -0.10
N GLN A 53 6.96 -15.49 -0.95
CA GLN A 53 6.43 -15.07 -2.27
C GLN A 53 5.22 -14.13 -2.13
N GLY A 54 4.48 -14.23 -1.04
CA GLY A 54 3.30 -13.40 -0.75
C GLY A 54 3.62 -12.00 -0.22
N PHE A 55 4.90 -11.69 0.04
CA PHE A 55 5.31 -10.43 0.65
C PHE A 55 6.59 -9.88 0.04
N ALA A 56 6.66 -8.57 -0.17
CA ALA A 56 7.91 -7.90 -0.53
C ALA A 56 7.95 -6.47 0.04
N TRP A 57 9.04 -6.10 0.67
CA TRP A 57 9.30 -4.71 1.04
C TRP A 57 9.58 -3.86 -0.20
N LEU A 58 9.02 -2.65 -0.25
CA LEU A 58 9.38 -1.60 -1.21
C LEU A 58 10.12 -0.46 -0.52
N VAL A 59 9.63 -0.02 0.63
CA VAL A 59 10.24 1.01 1.48
C VAL A 59 10.14 0.52 2.93
N PRO A 60 11.17 -0.18 3.44
CA PRO A 60 11.11 -0.77 4.79
C PRO A 60 11.51 0.19 5.91
N ASP A 61 12.24 1.28 5.61
CA ASP A 61 13.03 2.01 6.59
C ASP A 61 13.07 3.53 6.41
N ASP A 62 12.05 4.13 5.82
CA ASP A 62 11.96 5.60 5.71
C ASP A 62 11.63 6.24 7.07
N ASN A 63 12.60 6.26 7.96
CA ASN A 63 12.49 6.82 9.31
C ASN A 63 12.31 8.34 9.30
N HIS A 64 12.71 9.02 8.22
CA HIS A 64 12.58 10.47 8.11
C HIS A 64 11.10 10.87 7.93
N ASN A 65 10.39 10.15 7.09
CA ASN A 65 8.97 10.39 6.83
C ASN A 65 8.04 9.55 7.69
N ASN A 66 8.56 8.56 8.42
CA ASN A 66 7.77 7.56 9.16
C ASN A 66 6.76 6.83 8.26
N VAL A 67 7.22 6.43 7.07
CA VAL A 67 6.41 5.71 6.08
C VAL A 67 7.02 4.34 5.82
N ILE A 68 6.18 3.33 5.77
CA ILE A 68 6.55 2.01 5.27
C ILE A 68 5.68 1.65 4.06
N VAL A 69 6.28 0.97 3.08
CA VAL A 69 5.56 0.47 1.90
C VAL A 69 5.97 -0.95 1.60
N PHE A 70 4.98 -1.80 1.35
CA PHE A 70 5.19 -3.19 1.00
C PHE A 70 4.15 -3.68 -0.03
N LEU A 71 4.44 -4.82 -0.64
CA LEU A 71 3.54 -5.52 -1.53
C LEU A 71 3.03 -6.80 -0.87
N ARG A 72 1.76 -7.09 -1.11
CA ARG A 72 1.15 -8.40 -0.89
C ARG A 72 0.81 -9.00 -2.24
N ARG A 73 0.89 -10.34 -2.33
CA ARG A 73 0.57 -11.09 -3.56
C ARG A 73 -0.17 -12.37 -3.25
N ASP A 74 -1.11 -12.72 -4.13
CA ASP A 74 -1.75 -14.04 -4.11
C ASP A 74 -1.06 -15.01 -5.10
N ARG A 75 -1.51 -16.28 -5.11
CA ARG A 75 -1.02 -17.31 -6.04
C ARG A 75 -1.37 -17.05 -7.50
N ALA A 76 -2.42 -16.27 -7.75
CA ALA A 76 -2.81 -15.89 -9.10
C ALA A 76 -1.95 -14.74 -9.67
N GLY A 77 -1.07 -14.15 -8.85
CA GLY A 77 -0.22 -13.02 -9.23
C GLY A 77 -0.89 -11.66 -9.12
N SER A 78 -2.05 -11.59 -8.46
CA SER A 78 -2.64 -10.30 -8.06
C SER A 78 -1.71 -9.62 -7.07
N GLU A 79 -1.60 -8.29 -7.17
CA GLU A 79 -0.66 -7.51 -6.38
C GLU A 79 -1.38 -6.35 -5.70
N LEU A 80 -1.16 -6.21 -4.41
CA LEU A 80 -1.65 -5.12 -3.58
C LEU A 80 -0.46 -4.34 -3.01
N LEU A 81 -0.35 -3.07 -3.36
CA LEU A 81 0.56 -2.13 -2.74
C LEU A 81 -0.08 -1.57 -1.47
N CYS A 82 0.63 -1.67 -0.37
CA CYS A 82 0.21 -1.19 0.95
C CYS A 82 1.19 -0.11 1.39
N ALA A 83 0.73 1.13 1.57
CA ALA A 83 1.54 2.22 2.10
C ALA A 83 0.92 2.73 3.40
N VAL A 84 1.73 2.81 4.46
CA VAL A 84 1.31 3.21 5.81
C VAL A 84 2.15 4.38 6.28
N ASN A 85 1.50 5.43 6.72
CA ASN A 85 2.10 6.64 7.24
C ASN A 85 1.83 6.78 8.73
N PHE A 86 2.89 6.80 9.54
CA PHE A 86 2.84 6.97 11.00
C PHE A 86 3.13 8.41 11.43
N SER A 87 3.24 9.36 10.47
CA SER A 87 3.50 10.77 10.77
C SER A 87 2.22 11.60 10.74
N PRO A 88 2.21 12.79 11.37
CA PRO A 88 1.10 13.72 11.30
C PRO A 88 1.03 14.52 9.99
N ASN A 89 1.91 14.24 9.02
CA ASN A 89 2.00 14.97 7.77
C ASN A 89 1.34 14.21 6.63
N ASP A 90 0.57 14.91 5.80
CA ASP A 90 0.12 14.39 4.52
C ASP A 90 1.23 14.43 3.47
N TYR A 91 1.38 13.38 2.68
CA TYR A 91 2.33 13.34 1.56
C TYR A 91 1.60 13.35 0.22
N ALA A 92 1.62 14.50 -0.48
CA ALA A 92 0.90 14.72 -1.74
C ALA A 92 1.54 14.04 -2.97
N GLY A 93 2.74 13.50 -2.84
CA GLY A 93 3.49 12.92 -3.96
C GLY A 93 4.60 12.00 -3.48
N TYR A 94 4.31 11.13 -2.51
CA TYR A 94 5.29 10.18 -1.98
C TYR A 94 5.67 9.17 -3.07
N ARG A 95 6.92 9.21 -3.49
CA ARG A 95 7.41 8.37 -4.59
C ARG A 95 7.83 7.00 -4.09
N VAL A 96 7.28 5.96 -4.70
CA VAL A 96 7.55 4.57 -4.39
C VAL A 96 8.01 3.85 -5.65
N GLY A 97 9.18 3.22 -5.61
CA GLY A 97 9.64 2.30 -6.65
C GLY A 97 8.79 1.02 -6.65
N VAL A 98 8.30 0.62 -7.81
CA VAL A 98 7.37 -0.50 -7.94
C VAL A 98 7.79 -1.49 -9.03
N PRO A 99 7.38 -2.78 -8.94
CA PRO A 99 7.54 -3.74 -10.03
C PRO A 99 6.84 -3.29 -11.31
N PRO A 100 7.14 -3.93 -12.48
CA PRO A 100 6.52 -3.57 -13.75
C PRO A 100 4.99 -3.73 -13.72
N ARG A 101 4.29 -2.60 -13.62
CA ARG A 101 2.83 -2.46 -13.72
C ARG A 101 2.51 -1.24 -14.58
N ARG A 102 1.33 -1.17 -15.14
CA ARG A 102 0.89 -0.02 -15.91
C ARG A 102 0.36 1.09 -15.01
N ARG A 103 -0.40 0.71 -13.98
CA ARG A 103 -1.02 1.64 -13.03
C ARG A 103 -1.33 0.93 -11.71
N TYR A 104 -1.59 1.73 -10.69
CA TYR A 104 -2.12 1.29 -9.41
C TYR A 104 -3.50 1.89 -9.19
N VAL A 105 -4.49 1.06 -8.87
CA VAL A 105 -5.89 1.46 -8.68
C VAL A 105 -6.22 1.44 -7.20
N PRO A 106 -6.71 2.57 -6.62
CA PRO A 106 -7.13 2.61 -5.23
C PRO A 106 -8.16 1.52 -4.92
N ALA A 107 -7.94 0.77 -3.86
CA ALA A 107 -8.78 -0.34 -3.44
C ALA A 107 -9.38 -0.11 -2.06
N PHE A 108 -8.62 0.48 -1.13
CA PHE A 108 -9.05 0.82 0.21
C PHE A 108 -8.16 1.92 0.80
N THR A 109 -8.74 2.77 1.65
CA THR A 109 -7.99 3.72 2.47
C THR A 109 -8.62 3.82 3.85
N THR A 110 -7.78 4.03 4.87
CA THR A 110 -8.26 4.33 6.23
C THR A 110 -8.75 5.75 6.39
N ASP A 111 -8.45 6.63 5.41
CA ASP A 111 -8.75 8.07 5.42
C ASP A 111 -10.06 8.44 4.71
N ALA A 112 -10.93 7.47 4.45
CA ALA A 112 -12.21 7.77 3.82
C ALA A 112 -13.10 8.63 4.73
N PRO A 113 -13.81 9.63 4.18
CA PRO A 113 -14.68 10.54 4.95
C PRO A 113 -15.76 9.83 5.76
N GLU A 114 -16.27 8.70 5.29
CA GLU A 114 -17.24 7.86 6.01
C GLU A 114 -16.69 7.27 7.31
N PHE A 115 -15.36 7.16 7.43
CA PHE A 115 -14.68 6.72 8.66
C PHE A 115 -14.23 7.90 9.54
N GLY A 116 -14.45 9.13 9.09
CA GLY A 116 -13.99 10.34 9.73
C GLY A 116 -12.63 10.85 9.25
N GLY A 117 -12.12 10.28 8.18
CA GLY A 117 -10.89 10.71 7.52
C GLY A 117 -11.05 12.00 6.73
N SER A 118 -9.94 12.52 6.21
CA SER A 118 -9.87 13.77 5.47
C SER A 118 -10.25 13.63 3.98
N GLY A 119 -10.19 12.41 3.45
CA GLY A 119 -10.34 12.14 2.01
C GLY A 119 -9.14 12.59 1.18
N PHE A 120 -7.95 12.69 1.80
CA PHE A 120 -6.73 13.12 1.12
C PHE A 120 -6.17 12.08 0.14
N ALA A 121 -6.41 10.81 0.37
CA ALA A 121 -5.89 9.71 -0.45
C ALA A 121 -6.33 9.80 -1.92
N ASP A 122 -5.55 9.15 -2.82
CA ASP A 122 -5.94 9.05 -4.23
C ASP A 122 -7.26 8.31 -4.40
N THR A 123 -8.16 8.87 -5.21
CA THR A 123 -9.45 8.28 -5.56
C THR A 123 -9.49 7.78 -7.01
N ALA A 124 -8.52 8.15 -7.84
CA ALA A 124 -8.36 7.76 -9.24
C ALA A 124 -7.12 6.87 -9.42
N PRO A 125 -7.08 6.05 -10.49
CA PRO A 125 -5.90 5.26 -10.81
C PRO A 125 -4.64 6.11 -10.98
N VAL A 126 -3.54 5.69 -10.34
CA VAL A 126 -2.23 6.36 -10.41
C VAL A 126 -1.36 5.66 -11.45
N THR A 127 -0.88 6.42 -12.43
CA THR A 127 -0.03 5.89 -13.52
C THR A 127 1.39 5.67 -13.03
N VAL A 128 1.99 4.55 -13.42
CA VAL A 128 3.40 4.26 -13.17
C VAL A 128 4.27 5.02 -14.17
N GLU A 129 5.30 5.68 -13.67
CA GLU A 129 6.23 6.49 -14.43
C GLU A 129 7.58 5.78 -14.60
N ALA A 130 8.27 5.98 -15.72
CA ALA A 130 9.62 5.46 -15.95
C ALA A 130 10.68 6.31 -15.20
N VAL A 131 10.48 6.47 -13.89
CA VAL A 131 11.38 7.19 -12.98
C VAL A 131 11.91 6.19 -11.96
N PRO A 132 13.21 5.86 -11.97
CA PRO A 132 13.79 4.91 -11.03
C PRO A 132 13.65 5.37 -9.58
N SER A 133 13.29 4.44 -8.68
CA SER A 133 13.20 4.69 -7.24
C SER A 133 13.28 3.36 -6.47
N HIS A 134 13.84 3.36 -5.27
CA HIS A 134 13.90 2.20 -4.37
C HIS A 134 14.32 0.89 -5.06
N GLY A 135 15.34 0.97 -5.93
CA GLY A 135 15.87 -0.19 -6.66
C GLY A 135 15.00 -0.71 -7.82
N ASN A 136 13.90 -0.05 -8.14
CA ASN A 136 13.06 -0.35 -9.31
C ASN A 136 13.29 0.68 -10.42
N GLU A 137 13.13 0.26 -11.69
CA GLU A 137 13.31 1.11 -12.90
C GLU A 137 12.16 2.11 -13.09
N GLN A 138 11.04 1.91 -12.38
CA GLN A 138 9.85 2.74 -12.43
C GLN A 138 9.28 2.96 -11.03
N SER A 139 8.41 3.95 -10.93
CA SER A 139 7.81 4.36 -9.67
C SER A 139 6.42 4.92 -9.85
N VAL A 140 5.74 5.08 -8.73
CA VAL A 140 4.44 5.73 -8.62
C VAL A 140 4.53 6.85 -7.57
N ALA A 141 3.85 7.96 -7.78
CA ALA A 141 3.73 9.03 -6.80
C ALA A 141 2.33 8.95 -6.16
N LEU A 142 2.30 8.71 -4.85
CA LEU A 142 1.07 8.43 -4.08
C LEU A 142 0.72 9.61 -3.16
N ARG A 143 -0.56 9.80 -2.93
CA ARG A 143 -1.07 10.62 -1.85
C ARG A 143 -1.31 9.73 -0.63
N ILE A 144 -0.50 9.93 0.41
CA ILE A 144 -0.57 9.14 1.65
C ILE A 144 -1.02 10.07 2.78
N PRO A 145 -2.20 9.83 3.39
CA PRO A 145 -2.74 10.68 4.45
C PRO A 145 -1.96 10.55 5.75
N ALA A 146 -1.99 11.59 6.57
CA ALA A 146 -1.45 11.59 7.92
C ALA A 146 -2.09 10.47 8.76
N PHE A 147 -1.27 9.74 9.54
CA PHE A 147 -1.70 8.63 10.39
C PHE A 147 -2.62 7.63 9.67
N GLY A 148 -2.43 7.46 8.35
CA GLY A 148 -3.32 6.67 7.52
C GLY A 148 -2.60 5.62 6.69
N ALA A 149 -3.40 4.78 6.04
CA ALA A 149 -2.94 3.76 5.12
C ALA A 149 -3.74 3.78 3.81
N VAL A 150 -3.04 3.51 2.71
CA VAL A 150 -3.64 3.35 1.40
C VAL A 150 -3.27 2.00 0.80
N PHE A 151 -4.23 1.38 0.12
CA PHE A 151 -4.12 0.08 -0.51
C PHE A 151 -4.51 0.20 -1.97
N LEU A 152 -3.60 -0.19 -2.88
CA LEU A 152 -3.82 -0.04 -4.32
C LEU A 152 -3.51 -1.36 -5.04
N ARG A 153 -4.39 -1.79 -5.95
CA ARG A 153 -4.15 -2.96 -6.81
C ARG A 153 -3.30 -2.59 -7.99
N GLY A 154 -2.25 -3.38 -8.22
CA GLY A 154 -1.43 -3.28 -9.42
C GLY A 154 -2.14 -3.86 -10.64
N GLU A 155 -2.28 -3.08 -11.73
CA GLU A 155 -2.95 -3.50 -12.95
C GLU A 155 -2.07 -3.36 -14.20
N GLY A 156 -2.26 -4.30 -15.12
CA GLY A 156 -1.56 -4.35 -16.40
C GLY A 156 -0.06 -4.62 -16.28
N SER A 157 0.59 -4.88 -17.41
CA SER A 157 2.04 -4.98 -17.49
C SER A 157 2.63 -3.66 -18.00
N PHE A 158 3.74 -3.26 -17.41
CA PHE A 158 4.56 -2.19 -17.96
C PHE A 158 5.20 -2.72 -19.27
N PRO A 159 5.18 -1.98 -20.39
CA PRO A 159 5.82 -2.45 -21.61
C PRO A 159 7.31 -2.68 -21.33
N PRO A 160 7.88 -3.83 -21.79
CA PRO A 160 9.28 -4.10 -21.57
C PRO A 160 10.13 -2.98 -22.19
N GLN A 161 10.96 -2.34 -21.38
CA GLN A 161 11.95 -1.42 -21.92
C GLN A 161 12.87 -2.21 -22.85
N LYS A 162 13.03 -1.74 -24.10
CA LYS A 162 14.04 -2.31 -25.00
C LYS A 162 15.38 -2.20 -24.28
N GLN A 163 15.93 -3.33 -23.85
CA GLN A 163 17.27 -3.39 -23.28
C GLN A 163 18.20 -2.71 -24.26
N LYS A 164 18.79 -1.58 -23.87
CA LYS A 164 19.94 -1.01 -24.60
C LYS A 164 21.00 -2.09 -24.56
N LYS A 165 21.26 -2.75 -25.71
CA LYS A 165 22.40 -3.67 -25.85
C LYS A 165 23.61 -2.94 -25.31
N ARG A 166 24.18 -3.42 -24.19
CA ARG A 166 25.51 -3.00 -23.77
C ARG A 166 26.41 -3.21 -24.98
N LYS A 167 27.03 -2.14 -25.49
CA LYS A 167 28.11 -2.25 -26.44
C LYS A 167 29.14 -3.18 -25.80
N ALA A 168 29.36 -4.33 -26.39
CA ALA A 168 30.45 -5.20 -26.00
C ALA A 168 31.73 -4.34 -26.03
N ASP A 169 32.39 -4.25 -24.87
CA ASP A 169 33.72 -3.67 -24.81
C ASP A 169 34.60 -4.41 -25.79
N ARG A 170 35.16 -3.68 -26.76
CA ARG A 170 36.20 -4.21 -27.62
C ARG A 170 37.34 -4.70 -26.71
N PRO A 171 37.87 -5.90 -26.92
CA PRO A 171 39.10 -6.29 -26.22
C PRO A 171 40.20 -5.28 -26.62
N ALA A 172 40.90 -4.78 -25.62
CA ALA A 172 42.10 -3.96 -25.82
C ALA A 172 43.10 -4.76 -26.64
N ASP A 173 43.59 -4.17 -27.74
CA ASP A 173 44.71 -4.70 -28.52
C ASP A 173 45.89 -4.93 -27.58
N ASP A 174 46.37 -6.17 -27.53
CA ASP A 174 47.58 -6.59 -26.82
C ASP A 174 48.80 -6.11 -27.62
N PRO A 175 49.68 -5.23 -27.10
CA PRO A 175 50.82 -4.68 -27.86
C PRO A 175 52.09 -5.56 -27.77
N LEU A 176 52.00 -6.84 -27.59
CA LEU A 176 53.16 -7.75 -27.55
C LEU A 176 53.01 -8.91 -28.55
N ARG A 177 53.33 -8.62 -29.83
CA ARG A 177 53.92 -9.53 -30.80
C ARG A 177 54.83 -8.75 -31.75
#